data_7f92c8d2074c8dd44fcd93d0e3486646
#
_entry.id   7f92c8d2074c8dd44fcd93d0e3486646
#
_cell.length_a   1.000
_cell.length_b   1.000
_cell.length_c   1.000
_cell.angle_alpha   90.00
_cell.angle_beta   90.00
_cell.angle_gamma   90.00
#
_symmetry.space_group_name_H-M   'P 1'
#
loop_
_entity.id
_entity.type
_entity.pdbx_description
1 polymer ?
#
loop_
_entity_poly.entity_id
_entity_poly.type
_entity_poly.pdbx_seq_one_letter_code
_entity_poly.pdbx_strand_id
1 'polypeptide(L)'
;MTLQRWKSMTDWPLMVTAILFLAAYSVQVLMIGPASDAAGWFLAATWGLFLIDYVVSLMLAPQKARWFLRNLHVLAVVALPMLRPLRILRLVTLLSVLQRVAGNALRGRVVIYVIASSTLLVYVGALAMYDAEKASPGASIISFGDALWWAVVTITTVGYGDLTPTTFLGRSIAVGLMIGGIALLGVVTATLASWLVEKVSAEEAKTQEITSEEIQSLRDDIRRLRDELALRPDASS
;
A
#
# COMPACT_ATOMS: atom_id res chain seq x y z
N MET A 1 -6.51 29.41 8.39
CA MET A 1 -5.73 28.17 8.37
C MET A 1 -6.04 27.45 7.04
N THR A 2 -5.03 27.09 6.23
CA THR A 2 -5.29 26.43 4.93
C THR A 2 -5.38 24.91 5.14
N LEU A 3 -6.19 24.23 4.34
CA LEU A 3 -6.39 22.78 4.39
C LEU A 3 -5.06 22.00 4.31
N GLN A 4 -4.09 22.49 3.54
CA GLN A 4 -2.75 21.88 3.44
C GLN A 4 -1.96 21.93 4.74
N ARG A 5 -2.03 23.05 5.45
CA ARG A 5 -1.33 23.25 6.72
C ARG A 5 -1.95 22.41 7.85
N TRP A 6 -3.28 22.28 7.83
CA TRP A 6 -3.99 21.36 8.72
C TRP A 6 -3.53 19.92 8.49
N LYS A 7 -3.57 19.44 7.24
CA LYS A 7 -3.16 18.06 6.91
C LYS A 7 -1.72 17.75 7.31
N SER A 8 -0.76 18.63 7.03
CA SER A 8 0.64 18.38 7.38
C SER A 8 0.89 18.29 8.89
N MET A 9 0.09 18.97 9.70
CA MET A 9 0.18 18.88 11.17
C MET A 9 -0.54 17.65 11.74
N THR A 10 -1.58 17.18 11.05
CA THR A 10 -2.47 16.13 11.56
C THR A 10 -2.09 14.74 11.03
N ASP A 11 -1.34 14.64 9.94
CA ASP A 11 -0.96 13.35 9.33
C ASP A 11 -0.15 12.46 10.30
N TRP A 12 0.80 13.02 11.04
CA TRP A 12 1.62 12.25 11.98
C TRP A 12 0.85 11.78 13.22
N PRO A 13 0.10 12.63 13.93
CA PRO A 13 -0.79 12.20 15.01
C PRO A 13 -1.83 11.15 14.55
N LEU A 14 -2.42 11.33 13.37
CA LEU A 14 -3.39 10.36 12.84
C LEU A 14 -2.76 9.01 12.53
N MET A 15 -1.51 8.97 12.06
CA MET A 15 -0.79 7.72 11.84
C MET A 15 -0.55 6.96 13.15
N VAL A 16 -0.09 7.65 14.20
CA VAL A 16 0.09 7.06 15.53
C VAL A 16 -1.26 6.57 16.07
N THR A 17 -2.29 7.37 15.94
CA THR A 17 -3.67 7.01 16.35
C THR A 17 -4.17 5.77 15.59
N ALA A 18 -3.87 5.63 14.31
CA ALA A 18 -4.25 4.48 13.51
C ALA A 18 -3.54 3.19 13.95
N ILE A 19 -2.26 3.27 14.32
CA ILE A 19 -1.49 2.13 14.86
C ILE A 19 -2.05 1.72 16.23
N LEU A 20 -2.31 2.69 17.09
CA LEU A 20 -2.90 2.44 18.42
C LEU A 20 -4.33 1.86 18.29
N PHE A 21 -5.09 2.35 17.31
CA PHE A 21 -6.40 1.80 16.98
C PHE A 21 -6.30 0.31 16.57
N LEU A 22 -5.35 -0.05 15.72
CA LEU A 22 -5.14 -1.44 15.31
C LEU A 22 -4.75 -2.33 16.50
N ALA A 23 -3.86 -1.84 17.36
CA ALA A 23 -3.47 -2.54 18.58
C ALA A 23 -4.66 -2.76 19.53
N ALA A 24 -5.45 -1.71 19.77
CA ALA A 24 -6.65 -1.81 20.61
C ALA A 24 -7.71 -2.73 19.99
N TYR A 25 -7.89 -2.70 18.67
CA TYR A 25 -8.79 -3.62 17.97
C TYR A 25 -8.33 -5.07 18.10
N SER A 26 -7.02 -5.32 17.98
CA SER A 26 -6.45 -6.65 18.20
C SER A 26 -6.73 -7.15 19.60
N VAL A 27 -6.56 -6.30 20.64
CA VAL A 27 -6.87 -6.65 22.02
C VAL A 27 -8.37 -6.95 22.18
N GLN A 28 -9.24 -6.12 21.62
CA GLN A 28 -10.70 -6.32 21.72
C GLN A 28 -11.17 -7.63 21.08
N VAL A 29 -10.54 -8.02 19.96
CA VAL A 29 -10.94 -9.21 19.19
C VAL A 29 -10.37 -10.49 19.78
N LEU A 30 -9.11 -10.45 20.25
CA LEU A 30 -8.36 -11.64 20.69
C LEU A 30 -8.47 -11.90 22.20
N MET A 31 -8.78 -10.88 23.01
CA MET A 31 -8.88 -11.01 24.46
C MET A 31 -10.35 -10.96 24.93
N ILE A 32 -10.63 -11.65 26.02
CA ILE A 32 -11.93 -11.63 26.71
C ILE A 32 -11.70 -11.04 28.11
N GLY A 33 -12.60 -10.15 28.57
CA GLY A 33 -12.53 -9.57 29.91
C GLY A 33 -12.24 -8.08 29.95
N PRO A 34 -11.79 -7.54 31.10
CA PRO A 34 -11.66 -6.09 31.32
C PRO A 34 -10.77 -5.36 30.29
N ALA A 35 -9.77 -6.05 29.74
CA ALA A 35 -8.91 -5.51 28.70
C ALA A 35 -9.66 -5.27 27.39
N SER A 36 -10.59 -6.14 27.03
CA SER A 36 -11.47 -5.99 25.86
C SER A 36 -12.41 -4.79 26.03
N ASP A 37 -12.97 -4.59 27.23
CA ASP A 37 -13.86 -3.47 27.51
C ASP A 37 -13.12 -2.14 27.46
N ALA A 38 -11.93 -2.06 28.06
CA ALA A 38 -11.06 -0.89 28.00
C ALA A 38 -10.66 -0.56 26.55
N ALA A 39 -10.30 -1.57 25.75
CA ALA A 39 -10.01 -1.41 24.33
C ALA A 39 -11.25 -0.89 23.57
N GLY A 40 -12.43 -1.34 23.90
CA GLY A 40 -13.70 -0.85 23.32
C GLY A 40 -13.91 0.65 23.54
N TRP A 41 -13.69 1.13 24.77
CA TRP A 41 -13.77 2.56 25.09
C TRP A 41 -12.71 3.38 24.35
N PHE A 42 -11.49 2.88 24.27
CA PHE A 42 -10.41 3.53 23.52
C PHE A 42 -10.74 3.63 22.02
N LEU A 43 -11.31 2.57 21.45
CA LEU A 43 -11.76 2.57 20.06
C LEU A 43 -12.87 3.60 19.80
N ALA A 44 -13.80 3.77 20.73
CA ALA A 44 -14.84 4.78 20.65
C ALA A 44 -14.28 6.20 20.72
N ALA A 45 -13.34 6.45 21.64
CA ALA A 45 -12.66 7.76 21.74
C ALA A 45 -11.85 8.10 20.46
N THR A 46 -11.13 7.13 19.94
CA THR A 46 -10.35 7.26 18.69
C THR A 46 -11.26 7.55 17.51
N TRP A 47 -12.43 6.94 17.48
CA TRP A 47 -13.44 7.24 16.46
C TRP A 47 -13.89 8.70 16.51
N GLY A 48 -14.11 9.25 17.71
CA GLY A 48 -14.44 10.67 17.88
C GLY A 48 -13.37 11.60 17.30
N LEU A 49 -12.09 11.26 17.47
CA LEU A 49 -10.97 12.02 16.87
C LEU A 49 -11.01 12.02 15.34
N PHE A 50 -11.25 10.88 14.71
CA PHE A 50 -11.39 10.81 13.25
C PHE A 50 -12.62 11.56 12.74
N LEU A 51 -13.72 11.54 13.48
CA LEU A 51 -14.91 12.33 13.15
C LEU A 51 -14.62 13.84 13.19
N ILE A 52 -13.93 14.29 14.24
CA ILE A 52 -13.52 15.69 14.38
C ILE A 52 -12.62 16.10 13.22
N ASP A 53 -11.61 15.30 12.89
CA ASP A 53 -10.71 15.60 11.76
C ASP A 53 -11.47 15.70 10.44
N TYR A 54 -12.42 14.79 10.19
CA TYR A 54 -13.27 14.82 8.99
C TYR A 54 -14.10 16.12 8.92
N VAL A 55 -14.76 16.48 10.03
CA VAL A 55 -15.61 17.70 10.10
C VAL A 55 -14.75 18.95 9.90
N VAL A 56 -13.60 19.05 10.56
CA VAL A 56 -12.69 20.18 10.39
C VAL A 56 -12.17 20.26 8.96
N SER A 57 -11.79 19.14 8.36
CA SER A 57 -11.36 19.09 6.95
C SER A 57 -12.44 19.52 5.98
N LEU A 58 -13.70 19.15 6.24
CA LEU A 58 -14.86 19.58 5.45
C LEU A 58 -15.14 21.09 5.61
N MET A 59 -15.00 21.62 6.82
CA MET A 59 -15.21 23.06 7.09
C MET A 59 -14.13 23.93 6.42
N LEU A 60 -12.88 23.43 6.35
CA LEU A 60 -11.74 24.12 5.74
C LEU A 60 -11.66 23.94 4.22
N ALA A 61 -12.49 23.08 3.62
CA ALA A 61 -12.48 22.83 2.18
C ALA A 61 -13.05 24.03 1.40
N PRO A 62 -12.35 24.53 0.35
CA PRO A 62 -12.81 25.66 -0.46
C PRO A 62 -14.11 25.41 -1.21
N GLN A 63 -14.35 24.16 -1.63
CA GLN A 63 -15.57 23.72 -2.34
C GLN A 63 -16.17 22.53 -1.59
N LYS A 64 -16.94 22.80 -0.55
CA LYS A 64 -17.49 21.82 0.40
C LYS A 64 -18.24 20.66 -0.28
N ALA A 65 -19.13 20.96 -1.23
CA ALA A 65 -19.91 19.93 -1.92
C ALA A 65 -19.05 19.01 -2.80
N ARG A 66 -18.11 19.55 -3.56
CA ARG A 66 -17.19 18.76 -4.40
C ARG A 66 -16.20 17.96 -3.54
N TRP A 67 -15.72 18.54 -2.45
CA TRP A 67 -14.85 17.85 -1.51
C TRP A 67 -15.60 16.70 -0.82
N PHE A 68 -16.83 16.92 -0.37
CA PHE A 68 -17.70 15.90 0.23
C PHE A 68 -17.93 14.71 -0.71
N LEU A 69 -18.36 14.96 -1.95
CA LEU A 69 -18.57 13.90 -2.95
C LEU A 69 -17.29 13.12 -3.28
N ARG A 70 -16.15 13.81 -3.33
CA ARG A 70 -14.86 13.19 -3.62
C ARG A 70 -14.31 12.39 -2.42
N ASN A 71 -14.73 12.71 -1.18
CA ASN A 71 -14.31 12.05 0.04
C ASN A 71 -15.46 11.24 0.70
N LEU A 72 -16.44 10.83 -0.07
CA LEU A 72 -17.58 10.05 0.40
C LEU A 72 -17.14 8.70 1.00
N HIS A 73 -16.06 8.13 0.49
CA HIS A 73 -15.42 6.93 1.04
C HIS A 73 -14.91 7.15 2.47
N VAL A 74 -14.36 8.33 2.80
CA VAL A 74 -13.92 8.67 4.16
C VAL A 74 -15.14 8.85 5.08
N LEU A 75 -16.20 9.49 4.59
CA LEU A 75 -17.46 9.60 5.32
C LEU A 75 -18.07 8.23 5.58
N ALA A 76 -18.09 7.35 4.57
CA ALA A 76 -18.53 5.97 4.75
C ALA A 76 -17.77 5.30 5.89
N VAL A 77 -16.44 5.41 5.94
CA VAL A 77 -15.59 4.87 6.98
C VAL A 77 -15.88 5.48 8.36
N VAL A 78 -16.18 6.77 8.44
CA VAL A 78 -16.48 7.48 9.69
C VAL A 78 -17.92 7.25 10.16
N ALA A 79 -18.91 7.16 9.24
CA ALA A 79 -20.31 6.96 9.56
C ALA A 79 -20.68 5.52 9.93
N LEU A 80 -19.83 4.55 9.56
CA LEU A 80 -20.07 3.10 9.67
C LEU A 80 -19.78 2.41 11.02
N PRO A 81 -19.35 3.07 12.12
CA PRO A 81 -19.23 2.38 13.43
C PRO A 81 -20.57 1.90 14.01
N MET A 82 -21.67 2.44 13.54
CA MET A 82 -23.01 1.92 13.91
C MET A 82 -23.29 0.56 13.27
N LEU A 83 -22.65 0.23 12.17
CA LEU A 83 -22.73 -1.07 11.53
C LEU A 83 -21.46 -1.85 11.91
N ARG A 84 -21.54 -2.70 12.94
CA ARG A 84 -20.44 -3.57 13.40
C ARG A 84 -19.63 -4.22 12.27
N PRO A 85 -20.24 -4.62 11.13
CA PRO A 85 -19.56 -5.25 10.02
C PRO A 85 -18.58 -4.36 9.24
N LEU A 86 -18.77 -3.07 9.25
CA LEU A 86 -18.00 -2.18 8.37
C LEU A 86 -16.80 -1.50 9.08
N ARG A 87 -16.44 -1.96 10.28
CA ARG A 87 -15.19 -1.56 10.96
C ARG A 87 -13.95 -1.79 10.09
N ILE A 88 -14.04 -2.74 9.16
CA ILE A 88 -13.00 -3.10 8.19
C ILE A 88 -12.67 -1.98 7.23
N LEU A 89 -13.63 -1.12 6.86
CA LEU A 89 -13.35 0.02 5.99
C LEU A 89 -12.40 1.05 6.63
N ARG A 90 -12.22 1.02 7.96
CA ARG A 90 -11.18 1.81 8.63
C ARG A 90 -9.76 1.38 8.23
N LEU A 91 -9.59 0.15 7.79
CA LEU A 91 -8.32 -0.38 7.32
C LEU A 91 -7.94 0.16 5.95
N VAL A 92 -8.94 0.55 5.15
CA VAL A 92 -8.69 1.29 3.91
C VAL A 92 -8.08 2.66 4.23
N THR A 93 -8.48 3.30 5.35
CA THR A 93 -7.83 4.56 5.77
C THR A 93 -6.42 4.32 6.29
N LEU A 94 -6.17 3.26 7.06
CA LEU A 94 -4.82 2.88 7.48
C LEU A 94 -3.93 2.62 6.27
N LEU A 95 -4.42 1.85 5.29
CA LEU A 95 -3.71 1.57 4.05
C LEU A 95 -3.45 2.85 3.23
N SER A 96 -4.42 3.77 3.16
CA SER A 96 -4.27 5.04 2.45
C SER A 96 -3.30 6.01 3.14
N VAL A 97 -3.24 6.02 4.48
CA VAL A 97 -2.24 6.78 5.25
C VAL A 97 -0.86 6.18 5.04
N LEU A 98 -0.73 4.86 5.10
CA LEU A 98 0.53 4.16 4.84
C LEU A 98 1.04 4.44 3.41
N GLN A 99 0.16 4.45 2.41
CA GLN A 99 0.51 4.79 1.02
C GLN A 99 0.98 6.24 0.87
N ARG A 100 0.43 7.20 1.62
CA ARG A 100 0.85 8.60 1.57
C ARG A 100 2.23 8.82 2.17
N VAL A 101 2.54 8.14 3.28
CA VAL A 101 3.85 8.22 3.95
C VAL A 101 4.93 7.53 3.12
N ALA A 102 4.60 6.45 2.44
CA ALA A 102 5.53 5.67 1.63
C ALA A 102 5.85 6.31 0.25
N GLY A 103 4.96 7.14 -0.28
CA GLY A 103 5.02 7.59 -1.69
C GLY A 103 6.22 8.47 -2.07
N ASN A 104 6.94 9.09 -1.13
CA ASN A 104 7.98 10.07 -1.44
C ASN A 104 9.43 9.60 -1.23
N ALA A 105 9.68 8.38 -0.74
CA ALA A 105 11.02 7.99 -0.28
C ALA A 105 11.62 6.73 -0.95
N LEU A 106 11.06 6.15 -2.06
CA LEU A 106 11.12 4.69 -2.11
C LEU A 106 11.62 4.02 -3.39
N ARG A 107 12.44 4.64 -4.19
CA ARG A 107 13.01 3.93 -5.36
C ARG A 107 13.81 2.66 -5.01
N GLY A 108 14.35 2.53 -3.80
CA GLY A 108 15.05 1.32 -3.33
C GLY A 108 14.30 0.44 -2.33
N ARG A 109 13.09 0.86 -1.87
CA ARG A 109 12.36 0.22 -0.76
C ARG A 109 11.01 -0.41 -1.14
N VAL A 110 10.73 -0.55 -2.43
CA VAL A 110 9.43 -1.09 -2.90
C VAL A 110 9.17 -2.48 -2.34
N VAL A 111 10.17 -3.33 -2.28
CA VAL A 111 10.04 -4.69 -1.73
C VAL A 111 9.59 -4.65 -0.27
N ILE A 112 10.21 -3.79 0.54
CA ILE A 112 9.84 -3.63 1.96
C ILE A 112 8.42 -3.12 2.09
N TYR A 113 8.03 -2.16 1.24
CA TYR A 113 6.67 -1.62 1.22
C TYR A 113 5.63 -2.70 0.85
N VAL A 114 5.90 -3.50 -0.16
CA VAL A 114 5.03 -4.60 -0.58
C VAL A 114 4.87 -5.62 0.54
N ILE A 115 5.97 -6.06 1.16
CA ILE A 115 5.94 -7.02 2.27
C ILE A 115 5.13 -6.44 3.44
N ALA A 116 5.39 -5.20 3.84
CA ALA A 116 4.69 -4.57 4.94
C ALA A 116 3.19 -4.41 4.66
N SER A 117 2.83 -3.99 3.44
CA SER A 117 1.43 -3.84 3.02
C SER A 117 0.70 -5.17 2.96
N SER A 118 1.35 -6.23 2.42
CA SER A 118 0.79 -7.58 2.36
C SER A 118 0.57 -8.14 3.76
N THR A 119 1.57 -8.03 4.63
CA THR A 119 1.49 -8.50 6.02
C THR A 119 0.38 -7.78 6.78
N LEU A 120 0.27 -6.46 6.61
CA LEU A 120 -0.79 -5.68 7.23
C LEU A 120 -2.17 -6.09 6.70
N LEU A 121 -2.32 -6.27 5.39
CA LEU A 121 -3.57 -6.65 4.77
C LEU A 121 -4.03 -8.04 5.23
N VAL A 122 -3.11 -9.00 5.30
CA VAL A 122 -3.37 -10.35 5.83
C VAL A 122 -3.77 -10.29 7.30
N TYR A 123 -2.99 -9.61 8.13
CA TYR A 123 -3.25 -9.51 9.57
C TYR A 123 -4.63 -8.93 9.88
N VAL A 124 -4.93 -7.86 9.19
CA VAL A 124 -6.16 -7.13 9.34
C VAL A 124 -7.35 -7.90 8.77
N GLY A 125 -7.20 -8.51 7.60
CA GLY A 125 -8.21 -9.39 7.03
C GLY A 125 -8.52 -10.56 7.95
N ALA A 126 -7.49 -11.16 8.57
CA ALA A 126 -7.65 -12.23 9.55
C ALA A 126 -8.39 -11.79 10.81
N LEU A 127 -8.01 -10.62 11.41
CA LEU A 127 -8.72 -10.08 12.58
C LEU A 127 -10.20 -9.85 12.28
N ALA A 128 -10.47 -9.27 11.13
CA ALA A 128 -11.82 -8.95 10.70
C ALA A 128 -12.65 -10.21 10.43
N MET A 129 -12.05 -11.20 9.78
CA MET A 129 -12.68 -12.47 9.50
C MET A 129 -13.01 -13.22 10.81
N TYR A 130 -12.04 -13.30 11.71
CA TYR A 130 -12.24 -13.93 13.00
C TYR A 130 -13.36 -13.25 13.82
N ASP A 131 -13.38 -11.91 13.86
CA ASP A 131 -14.43 -11.15 14.55
C ASP A 131 -15.82 -11.39 13.94
N ALA A 132 -15.91 -11.58 12.62
CA ALA A 132 -17.16 -11.83 11.91
C ALA A 132 -17.69 -13.25 12.11
N GLU A 133 -16.80 -14.25 12.21
CA GLU A 133 -17.18 -15.67 12.19
C GLU A 133 -17.20 -16.31 13.58
N LYS A 134 -16.38 -15.86 14.55
CA LYS A 134 -16.19 -16.49 15.87
C LYS A 134 -17.46 -16.79 16.67
N ALA A 135 -18.53 -16.03 16.45
CA ALA A 135 -19.82 -16.18 17.13
C ALA A 135 -20.89 -16.85 16.27
N SER A 136 -20.55 -17.26 15.03
CA SER A 136 -21.52 -17.84 14.09
C SER A 136 -21.67 -19.34 14.33
N PRO A 137 -22.88 -19.87 14.49
CA PRO A 137 -23.10 -21.30 14.55
C PRO A 137 -22.66 -21.99 13.25
N GLY A 138 -21.83 -23.03 13.37
CA GLY A 138 -21.33 -23.78 12.22
C GLY A 138 -20.22 -23.09 11.42
N ALA A 139 -19.60 -22.04 11.97
CA ALA A 139 -18.42 -21.44 11.36
C ALA A 139 -17.25 -22.43 11.27
N SER A 140 -16.54 -22.45 10.15
CA SER A 140 -15.31 -23.21 9.97
C SER A 140 -14.09 -22.47 10.54
N ILE A 141 -14.18 -21.13 10.64
CA ILE A 141 -13.12 -20.24 11.15
C ILE A 141 -13.43 -19.91 12.61
N ILE A 142 -12.90 -20.69 13.52
CA ILE A 142 -13.19 -20.61 14.96
C ILE A 142 -12.05 -20.04 15.79
N SER A 143 -10.86 -19.92 15.23
CA SER A 143 -9.67 -19.35 15.87
C SER A 143 -9.03 -18.25 15.01
N PHE A 144 -8.22 -17.41 15.66
CA PHE A 144 -7.44 -16.42 14.90
C PHE A 144 -6.41 -17.09 13.98
N GLY A 145 -5.88 -18.25 14.37
CA GLY A 145 -4.99 -19.06 13.52
C GLY A 145 -5.66 -19.52 12.23
N ASP A 146 -6.92 -19.99 12.31
CA ASP A 146 -7.73 -20.37 11.15
C ASP A 146 -7.98 -19.16 10.23
N ALA A 147 -8.32 -18.01 10.83
CA ALA A 147 -8.53 -16.78 10.08
C ALA A 147 -7.25 -16.29 9.39
N LEU A 148 -6.09 -16.42 10.04
CA LEU A 148 -4.80 -16.06 9.47
C LEU A 148 -4.43 -16.97 8.31
N TRP A 149 -4.59 -18.28 8.48
CA TRP A 149 -4.40 -19.26 7.42
C TRP A 149 -5.29 -18.96 6.22
N TRP A 150 -6.59 -18.79 6.48
CA TRP A 150 -7.56 -18.44 5.45
C TRP A 150 -7.18 -17.14 4.71
N ALA A 151 -6.74 -16.09 5.41
CA ALA A 151 -6.36 -14.83 4.80
C ALA A 151 -5.13 -14.97 3.89
N VAL A 152 -4.11 -15.75 4.31
CA VAL A 152 -2.93 -16.06 3.49
C VAL A 152 -3.32 -16.82 2.23
N VAL A 153 -4.09 -17.89 2.37
CA VAL A 153 -4.55 -18.74 1.26
C VAL A 153 -5.41 -17.95 0.27
N THR A 154 -6.22 -17.00 0.77
CA THR A 154 -7.09 -16.16 -0.06
C THR A 154 -6.32 -15.09 -0.81
N ILE A 155 -5.41 -14.34 -0.13
CA ILE A 155 -4.66 -13.25 -0.78
C ILE A 155 -3.66 -13.78 -1.81
N THR A 156 -3.14 -14.99 -1.60
CA THR A 156 -2.26 -15.68 -2.56
C THR A 156 -3.01 -16.34 -3.71
N THR A 157 -4.34 -16.24 -3.73
CA THR A 157 -5.22 -16.85 -4.73
C THR A 157 -5.15 -18.37 -4.82
N VAL A 158 -4.63 -19.07 -3.81
CA VAL A 158 -4.55 -20.53 -3.74
C VAL A 158 -5.94 -21.14 -3.51
N GLY A 159 -6.66 -20.66 -2.47
CA GLY A 159 -8.05 -21.01 -2.23
C GLY A 159 -8.31 -22.50 -2.02
N TYR A 160 -7.66 -23.17 -1.06
CA TYR A 160 -7.85 -24.59 -0.78
C TYR A 160 -9.32 -24.96 -0.49
N GLY A 161 -10.11 -24.03 0.04
CA GLY A 161 -11.52 -24.27 0.37
C GLY A 161 -11.76 -25.06 1.66
N ASP A 162 -10.71 -25.32 2.43
CA ASP A 162 -10.75 -25.98 3.74
C ASP A 162 -11.41 -25.12 4.80
N LEU A 163 -11.21 -23.80 4.75
CA LEU A 163 -11.84 -22.79 5.59
C LEU A 163 -12.57 -21.78 4.71
N THR A 164 -13.86 -21.54 5.01
CA THR A 164 -14.71 -20.62 4.23
C THR A 164 -15.59 -19.78 5.13
N PRO A 165 -15.81 -18.48 4.81
CA PRO A 165 -16.73 -17.65 5.57
C PRO A 165 -18.18 -18.07 5.37
N THR A 166 -18.91 -18.20 6.48
CA THR A 166 -20.31 -18.61 6.51
C THR A 166 -21.25 -17.42 6.60
N THR A 167 -20.83 -16.34 7.28
CA THR A 167 -21.64 -15.14 7.47
C THR A 167 -21.64 -14.24 6.25
N PHE A 168 -22.69 -13.45 6.07
CA PHE A 168 -22.73 -12.40 5.05
C PHE A 168 -21.56 -11.41 5.21
N LEU A 169 -21.25 -11.07 6.45
CA LEU A 169 -20.15 -10.19 6.78
C LEU A 169 -18.81 -10.81 6.40
N GLY A 170 -18.53 -12.04 6.81
CA GLY A 170 -17.32 -12.76 6.44
C GLY A 170 -17.13 -12.84 4.93
N ARG A 171 -18.19 -13.11 4.17
CA ARG A 171 -18.15 -13.10 2.70
C ARG A 171 -17.84 -11.73 2.12
N SER A 172 -18.38 -10.65 2.71
CA SER A 172 -18.06 -9.28 2.29
C SER A 172 -16.58 -8.94 2.54
N ILE A 173 -16.03 -9.40 3.67
CA ILE A 173 -14.61 -9.28 3.99
C ILE A 173 -13.77 -10.05 2.97
N ALA A 174 -14.19 -11.27 2.64
CA ALA A 174 -13.52 -12.10 1.66
C ALA A 174 -13.40 -11.39 0.29
N VAL A 175 -14.49 -10.82 -0.20
CA VAL A 175 -14.49 -10.04 -1.45
C VAL A 175 -13.51 -8.86 -1.35
N GLY A 176 -13.51 -8.12 -0.24
CA GLY A 176 -12.58 -7.02 -0.01
C GLY A 176 -11.11 -7.47 -0.02
N LEU A 177 -10.80 -8.60 0.63
CA LEU A 177 -9.45 -9.17 0.66
C LEU A 177 -9.01 -9.67 -0.72
N MET A 178 -9.90 -10.30 -1.49
CA MET A 178 -9.64 -10.76 -2.86
C MET A 178 -9.31 -9.59 -3.79
N ILE A 179 -10.11 -8.53 -3.77
CA ILE A 179 -9.85 -7.31 -4.56
C ILE A 179 -8.53 -6.66 -4.13
N GLY A 180 -8.28 -6.57 -2.82
CA GLY A 180 -7.03 -6.04 -2.28
C GLY A 180 -5.81 -6.85 -2.69
N GLY A 181 -5.91 -8.18 -2.71
CA GLY A 181 -4.86 -9.09 -3.15
C GLY A 181 -4.52 -8.91 -4.64
N ILE A 182 -5.54 -8.85 -5.50
CA ILE A 182 -5.36 -8.61 -6.94
C ILE A 182 -4.69 -7.25 -7.18
N ALA A 183 -5.15 -6.20 -6.50
CA ALA A 183 -4.57 -4.86 -6.61
C ALA A 183 -3.09 -4.84 -6.17
N LEU A 184 -2.77 -5.52 -5.07
CA LEU A 184 -1.41 -5.65 -4.56
C LEU A 184 -0.49 -6.36 -5.57
N LEU A 185 -0.94 -7.49 -6.12
CA LEU A 185 -0.20 -8.23 -7.15
C LEU A 185 0.06 -7.36 -8.38
N GLY A 186 -0.93 -6.59 -8.82
CA GLY A 186 -0.79 -5.63 -9.93
C GLY A 186 0.29 -4.57 -9.66
N VAL A 187 0.33 -4.00 -8.46
CA VAL A 187 1.36 -3.03 -8.05
C VAL A 187 2.75 -3.66 -8.04
N VAL A 188 2.88 -4.88 -7.51
CA VAL A 188 4.15 -5.63 -7.50
C VAL A 188 4.66 -5.84 -8.91
N THR A 189 3.81 -6.38 -9.78
CA THR A 189 4.16 -6.69 -11.18
C THR A 189 4.55 -5.43 -11.94
N ALA A 190 3.76 -4.34 -11.84
CA ALA A 190 4.07 -3.07 -12.47
C ALA A 190 5.41 -2.49 -12.01
N THR A 191 5.71 -2.61 -10.72
CA THR A 191 6.96 -2.12 -10.14
C THR A 191 8.17 -2.91 -10.62
N LEU A 192 8.06 -4.25 -10.66
CA LEU A 192 9.12 -5.11 -11.18
C LEU A 192 9.36 -4.84 -12.67
N ALA A 193 8.31 -4.70 -13.47
CA ALA A 193 8.41 -4.36 -14.88
C ALA A 193 9.11 -3.00 -15.09
N SER A 194 8.71 -1.98 -14.34
CA SER A 194 9.33 -0.64 -14.40
C SER A 194 10.82 -0.69 -14.03
N TRP A 195 11.18 -1.43 -12.99
CA TRP A 195 12.56 -1.59 -12.56
C TRP A 195 13.40 -2.32 -13.63
N LEU A 196 12.84 -3.36 -14.26
CA LEU A 196 13.53 -4.11 -15.32
C LEU A 196 13.79 -3.23 -16.53
N VAL A 197 12.79 -2.46 -16.97
CA VAL A 197 12.93 -1.52 -18.08
C VAL A 197 14.00 -0.47 -17.78
N GLU A 198 13.98 0.13 -16.58
CA GLU A 198 14.99 1.13 -16.17
C GLU A 198 16.40 0.52 -16.18
N LYS A 199 16.56 -0.72 -15.71
CA LYS A 199 17.84 -1.41 -15.69
C LYS A 199 18.37 -1.71 -17.08
N VAL A 200 17.51 -2.20 -17.98
CA VAL A 200 17.88 -2.48 -19.38
C VAL A 200 18.28 -1.19 -20.11
N SER A 201 17.48 -0.12 -19.96
CA SER A 201 17.79 1.18 -20.60
C SER A 201 19.10 1.79 -20.09
N ALA A 202 19.42 1.63 -18.81
CA ALA A 202 20.69 2.08 -18.24
C ALA A 202 21.89 1.31 -18.81
N GLU A 203 21.75 0.01 -19.01
CA GLU A 203 22.79 -0.83 -19.62
C GLU A 203 23.00 -0.50 -21.10
N GLU A 204 21.89 -0.28 -21.84
CA GLU A 204 21.94 0.16 -23.25
C GLU A 204 22.62 1.52 -23.40
N ALA A 205 22.29 2.49 -22.54
CA ALA A 205 22.92 3.81 -22.57
C ALA A 205 24.44 3.74 -22.35
N LYS A 206 24.85 2.91 -21.37
CA LYS A 206 26.28 2.68 -21.09
C LYS A 206 27.01 2.03 -22.29
N THR A 207 26.39 1.05 -22.93
CA THR A 207 26.94 0.38 -24.10
C THR A 207 27.07 1.35 -25.30
N GLN A 208 26.06 2.22 -25.48
CA GLN A 208 26.12 3.27 -26.53
C GLN A 208 27.23 4.29 -26.27
N GLU A 209 27.45 4.69 -25.03
CA GLU A 209 28.52 5.62 -24.64
C GLU A 209 29.89 5.02 -25.00
N ILE A 210 30.18 3.78 -24.59
CA ILE A 210 31.42 3.07 -24.91
C ILE A 210 31.61 2.95 -26.42
N THR A 211 30.58 2.55 -27.15
CA THR A 211 30.63 2.38 -28.59
C THR A 211 30.90 3.72 -29.30
N SER A 212 30.33 4.82 -28.83
CA SER A 212 30.53 6.16 -29.39
C SER A 212 31.97 6.67 -29.16
N GLU A 213 32.55 6.39 -28.00
CA GLU A 213 33.95 6.72 -27.70
C GLU A 213 34.92 5.91 -28.58
N GLU A 214 34.67 4.61 -28.78
CA GLU A 214 35.49 3.79 -29.68
C GLU A 214 35.41 4.27 -31.12
N ILE A 215 34.22 4.62 -31.61
CA ILE A 215 34.06 5.18 -32.97
C ILE A 215 34.81 6.51 -33.13
N GLN A 216 34.77 7.37 -32.11
CA GLN A 216 35.50 8.63 -32.13
C GLN A 216 37.01 8.41 -32.14
N SER A 217 37.53 7.51 -31.31
CA SER A 217 38.98 7.19 -31.32
C SER A 217 39.47 6.63 -32.66
N LEU A 218 38.69 5.71 -33.25
CA LEU A 218 38.97 5.19 -34.59
C LEU A 218 38.98 6.28 -35.69
N ARG A 219 38.07 7.22 -35.63
CA ARG A 219 38.01 8.36 -36.55
C ARG A 219 39.26 9.26 -36.42
N ASP A 220 39.71 9.49 -35.22
CA ASP A 220 40.89 10.31 -34.97
C ASP A 220 42.18 9.59 -35.42
N ASP A 221 42.26 8.26 -35.22
CA ASP A 221 43.38 7.47 -35.75
C ASP A 221 43.40 7.46 -37.29
N ILE A 222 42.26 7.31 -37.93
CA ILE A 222 42.15 7.39 -39.39
C ILE A 222 42.58 8.77 -39.87
N ARG A 223 42.22 9.87 -39.22
CA ARG A 223 42.66 11.22 -39.56
C ARG A 223 44.19 11.36 -39.46
N ARG A 224 44.78 10.90 -38.36
CA ARG A 224 46.23 10.92 -38.15
C ARG A 224 46.96 10.17 -39.24
N LEU A 225 46.54 8.95 -39.54
CA LEU A 225 47.16 8.14 -40.60
C LEU A 225 47.03 8.80 -41.97
N ARG A 226 45.90 9.41 -42.29
CA ARG A 226 45.69 10.15 -43.53
C ARG A 226 46.61 11.36 -43.62
N ASP A 227 46.78 12.11 -42.55
CA ASP A 227 47.62 13.30 -42.50
C ASP A 227 49.12 12.90 -42.59
N GLU A 228 49.56 11.81 -42.00
CA GLU A 228 50.91 11.23 -42.16
C GLU A 228 51.18 10.77 -43.57
N LEU A 229 50.18 10.16 -44.22
CA LEU A 229 50.33 9.76 -45.65
C LEU A 229 50.45 10.98 -46.62
N ALA A 230 49.68 12.06 -46.31
CA ALA A 230 49.72 13.29 -47.09
C ALA A 230 51.06 14.07 -46.96
N LEU A 231 51.77 13.86 -45.82
CA LEU A 231 53.10 14.47 -45.56
C LEU A 231 54.27 13.65 -46.09
N ARG A 232 54.07 12.44 -46.63
CA ARG A 232 55.13 11.69 -47.34
C ARG A 232 55.28 12.25 -48.74
N PRO A 233 56.38 12.95 -49.08
CA PRO A 233 56.65 13.31 -50.45
C PRO A 233 56.85 12.03 -51.24
N ASP A 234 56.27 11.98 -52.44
CA ASP A 234 56.42 10.88 -53.40
C ASP A 234 57.86 10.40 -53.51
N ALA A 235 58.15 9.22 -52.93
CA ALA A 235 59.39 8.51 -53.16
C ALA A 235 59.30 7.77 -54.50
N SER A 236 59.05 8.53 -55.59
CA SER A 236 59.12 8.04 -56.94
C SER A 236 59.70 9.14 -57.86
N SER A 237 60.99 9.31 -57.84
CA SER A 237 61.77 9.92 -58.94
C SER A 237 63.07 9.17 -59.11
#